data_b0921035ee5cc73e17f58e621ccf268c
#
_entry.id   b0921035ee5cc73e17f58e621ccf268c
#
_cell.length_a   1.000
_cell.length_b   1.000
_cell.length_c   1.000
_cell.angle_alpha   90.00
_cell.angle_beta   90.00
_cell.angle_gamma   90.00
#
_symmetry.space_group_name_H-M   'P 1'
#
loop_
_entity.id
_entity.type
_entity.pdbx_description
1 polymer ?
#
loop_
_entity_poly.entity_id
_entity_poly.type
_entity_poly.pdbx_seq_one_letter_code
_entity_poly.pdbx_strand_id
1 'polypeptide(L)'
;MAKLRDLMNTSVVIAGPDTTVTEAAAGMVRARVGSVVVMQGTFLAGILTERDVLRAAASGEDLSVSLVAKWMSPDPHSASPDMSAEEAAQIMLLNGFRHLPVVDGRVVCGVVSIRDLFAAKIRRPARGLAEPG
;
A
#
# COMPACT_ATOMS: atom_id res chain seq x y z
N MET A 1 -2.01 20.38 9.01
CA MET A 1 -1.92 18.93 9.10
C MET A 1 -1.83 18.33 7.72
N ALA A 2 -0.94 17.41 7.52
CA ALA A 2 -0.76 16.80 6.21
C ALA A 2 -1.94 15.87 5.90
N LYS A 3 -2.41 15.94 4.68
CA LYS A 3 -3.46 15.06 4.18
C LYS A 3 -2.85 13.97 3.31
N LEU A 4 -3.52 12.84 3.24
CA LEU A 4 -3.01 11.70 2.49
C LEU A 4 -2.76 12.01 1.02
N ARG A 5 -3.56 12.89 0.41
CA ARG A 5 -3.34 13.28 -0.99
C ARG A 5 -1.94 13.83 -1.25
N ASP A 6 -1.32 14.41 -0.21
CA ASP A 6 0.01 15.01 -0.33
C ASP A 6 1.14 14.04 -0.03
N LEU A 7 0.82 12.89 0.55
CA LEU A 7 1.80 11.92 1.04
C LEU A 7 1.73 10.58 0.32
N MET A 8 0.60 10.26 -0.29
CA MET A 8 0.40 8.96 -0.91
C MET A 8 1.27 8.78 -2.15
N ASN A 9 1.58 7.52 -2.44
CA ASN A 9 2.22 7.16 -3.68
C ASN A 9 1.13 6.95 -4.73
N THR A 10 1.22 7.67 -5.84
CA THR A 10 0.24 7.58 -6.93
C THR A 10 0.61 6.54 -7.98
N SER A 11 1.82 5.97 -7.88
CA SER A 11 2.24 4.88 -8.77
C SER A 11 1.66 3.57 -8.25
N VAL A 12 0.35 3.42 -8.36
CA VAL A 12 -0.37 2.26 -7.84
C VAL A 12 -0.25 1.10 -8.82
N VAL A 13 0.20 -0.06 -8.31
CA VAL A 13 0.19 -1.29 -9.08
C VAL A 13 -1.14 -1.98 -8.81
N ILE A 14 -1.86 -2.29 -9.87
CA ILE A 14 -3.18 -2.91 -9.80
C ILE A 14 -3.10 -4.31 -10.39
N ALA A 15 -3.71 -5.26 -9.72
CA ALA A 15 -3.82 -6.64 -10.16
C ALA A 15 -5.25 -7.12 -10.02
N GLY A 16 -5.58 -8.22 -10.69
CA GLY A 16 -6.82 -8.93 -10.43
C GLY A 16 -6.58 -10.11 -9.50
N PRO A 17 -7.66 -10.73 -8.97
CA PRO A 17 -7.51 -11.90 -8.09
C PRO A 17 -6.79 -13.06 -8.75
N ASP A 18 -6.87 -13.16 -10.07
CA ASP A 18 -6.24 -14.24 -10.85
C ASP A 18 -4.83 -13.92 -11.32
N THR A 19 -4.29 -12.77 -10.96
CA THR A 19 -2.89 -12.44 -11.22
C THR A 19 -2.02 -13.36 -10.38
N THR A 20 -0.91 -13.85 -10.95
CA THR A 20 0.01 -14.69 -10.18
C THR A 20 0.84 -13.85 -9.24
N VAL A 21 1.34 -14.48 -8.18
CA VAL A 21 2.22 -13.80 -7.23
C VAL A 21 3.47 -13.29 -7.93
N THR A 22 4.03 -14.08 -8.84
CA THR A 22 5.22 -13.67 -9.61
C THR A 22 4.95 -12.39 -10.42
N GLU A 23 3.80 -12.32 -11.09
CA GLU A 23 3.44 -11.13 -11.86
C GLU A 23 3.27 -9.90 -10.96
N ALA A 24 2.61 -10.09 -9.82
CA ALA A 24 2.39 -9.00 -8.87
C ALA A 24 3.73 -8.51 -8.31
N ALA A 25 4.60 -9.43 -7.93
CA ALA A 25 5.92 -9.08 -7.40
C ALA A 25 6.76 -8.33 -8.43
N ALA A 26 6.71 -8.75 -9.69
CA ALA A 26 7.40 -8.06 -10.77
C ALA A 26 6.91 -6.62 -10.93
N GLY A 27 5.60 -6.42 -10.81
CA GLY A 27 5.00 -5.08 -10.85
C GLY A 27 5.49 -4.19 -9.70
N MET A 28 5.60 -4.77 -8.51
CA MET A 28 6.12 -4.05 -7.34
C MET A 28 7.56 -3.61 -7.55
N VAL A 29 8.39 -4.49 -8.08
CA VAL A 29 9.79 -4.19 -8.35
C VAL A 29 9.91 -3.08 -9.39
N ARG A 30 9.17 -3.17 -10.50
CA ARG A 30 9.22 -2.15 -11.55
C ARG A 30 8.77 -0.78 -11.05
N ALA A 31 7.72 -0.75 -10.26
CA ALA A 31 7.16 0.51 -9.74
C ALA A 31 7.85 0.99 -8.46
N ARG A 32 8.72 0.17 -7.86
CA ARG A 32 9.42 0.45 -6.60
C ARG A 32 8.43 0.73 -5.46
N VAL A 33 7.41 -0.10 -5.38
CA VAL A 33 6.39 0.00 -4.32
C VAL A 33 6.32 -1.32 -3.55
N GLY A 34 5.79 -1.24 -2.35
CA GLY A 34 5.70 -2.40 -1.44
C GLY A 34 4.33 -3.05 -1.38
N SER A 35 3.43 -2.68 -2.29
CA SER A 35 2.09 -3.26 -2.28
C SER A 35 1.47 -3.26 -3.66
N VAL A 36 0.47 -4.13 -3.83
CA VAL A 36 -0.36 -4.22 -5.03
C VAL A 36 -1.81 -4.14 -4.57
N VAL A 37 -2.57 -3.30 -5.25
CA VAL A 37 -4.01 -3.19 -5.00
C VAL A 37 -4.72 -4.20 -5.89
N VAL A 38 -5.54 -5.05 -5.29
CA VAL A 38 -6.24 -6.09 -6.03
C VAL A 38 -7.68 -5.63 -6.27
N MET A 39 -8.01 -5.47 -7.54
CA MET A 39 -9.32 -5.01 -7.97
C MET A 39 -10.08 -6.11 -8.68
N GLN A 40 -11.37 -6.15 -8.43
CA GLN A 40 -12.28 -7.01 -9.17
C GLN A 40 -13.34 -6.10 -9.78
N GLY A 41 -13.14 -5.74 -11.05
CA GLY A 41 -13.90 -4.66 -11.66
C GLY A 41 -13.61 -3.35 -10.93
N THR A 42 -14.65 -2.69 -10.43
CA THR A 42 -14.52 -1.46 -9.63
C THR A 42 -14.45 -1.73 -8.13
N PHE A 43 -14.48 -3.00 -7.75
CA PHE A 43 -14.47 -3.40 -6.34
C PHE A 43 -13.04 -3.61 -5.85
N LEU A 44 -12.71 -2.95 -4.74
CA LEU A 44 -11.42 -3.14 -4.08
C LEU A 44 -11.47 -4.47 -3.30
N ALA A 45 -10.89 -5.51 -3.89
CA ALA A 45 -10.98 -6.86 -3.37
C ALA A 45 -9.94 -7.17 -2.30
N GLY A 46 -8.76 -6.57 -2.42
CA GLY A 46 -7.70 -6.88 -1.47
C GLY A 46 -6.46 -6.03 -1.67
N ILE A 47 -5.48 -6.28 -0.83
CA ILE A 47 -4.15 -5.70 -0.96
C ILE A 47 -3.12 -6.80 -0.72
N LEU A 48 -2.11 -6.85 -1.58
CA LEU A 48 -0.99 -7.77 -1.45
C LEU A 48 0.26 -6.95 -1.16
N THR A 49 0.99 -7.34 -0.12
CA THR A 49 2.17 -6.62 0.33
C THR A 49 3.44 -7.44 0.15
N GLU A 50 4.59 -6.80 0.32
CA GLU A 50 5.89 -7.49 0.32
C GLU A 50 5.90 -8.66 1.31
N ARG A 51 5.29 -8.48 2.48
CA ARG A 51 5.20 -9.53 3.48
C ARG A 51 4.42 -10.73 2.96
N ASP A 52 3.34 -10.48 2.22
CA ASP A 52 2.53 -11.56 1.64
C ASP A 52 3.34 -12.34 0.61
N VAL A 53 4.13 -11.63 -0.21
CA VAL A 53 5.01 -12.28 -1.19
C VAL A 53 6.04 -13.14 -0.47
N LEU A 54 6.61 -12.64 0.60
CA LEU A 54 7.58 -13.38 1.39
C LEU A 54 6.95 -14.64 2.00
N ARG A 55 5.74 -14.51 2.53
CA ARG A 55 5.00 -15.66 3.09
C ARG A 55 4.72 -16.69 2.00
N ALA A 56 4.32 -16.24 0.83
CA ALA A 56 4.07 -17.13 -0.31
C ALA A 56 5.34 -17.87 -0.72
N ALA A 57 6.47 -17.15 -0.78
CA ALA A 57 7.75 -17.76 -1.11
C ALA A 57 8.15 -18.81 -0.06
N ALA A 58 7.94 -18.51 1.22
CA ALA A 58 8.29 -19.42 2.32
C ALA A 58 7.42 -20.68 2.33
N SER A 59 6.24 -20.65 1.71
CA SER A 59 5.34 -21.80 1.65
C SER A 59 5.85 -22.92 0.75
N GLY A 60 6.79 -22.63 -0.14
CA GLY A 60 7.28 -23.58 -1.12
C GLY A 60 6.41 -23.71 -2.35
N GLU A 61 5.30 -22.99 -2.45
CA GLU A 61 4.46 -23.02 -3.63
C GLU A 61 5.16 -22.38 -4.83
N ASP A 62 4.78 -22.83 -6.01
CA ASP A 62 5.27 -22.20 -7.25
C ASP A 62 4.53 -20.88 -7.46
N LEU A 63 5.24 -19.78 -7.28
CA LEU A 63 4.64 -18.44 -7.35
C LEU A 63 4.22 -18.05 -8.77
N SER A 64 4.70 -18.77 -9.78
CA SER A 64 4.31 -18.53 -11.17
C SER A 64 2.91 -19.03 -11.48
N VAL A 65 2.32 -19.84 -10.61
CA VAL A 65 0.96 -20.34 -10.74
C VAL A 65 0.09 -20.04 -9.53
N SER A 66 0.68 -19.68 -8.40
CA SER A 66 -0.06 -19.31 -7.20
C SER A 66 -0.70 -17.94 -7.40
N LEU A 67 -1.98 -17.82 -7.05
CA LEU A 67 -2.75 -16.62 -7.34
C LEU A 67 -2.70 -15.63 -6.19
N VAL A 68 -2.73 -14.36 -6.53
CA VAL A 68 -2.76 -13.26 -5.57
C VAL A 68 -3.91 -13.41 -4.59
N ALA A 69 -5.08 -13.88 -5.05
CA ALA A 69 -6.26 -14.05 -4.20
C ALA A 69 -6.00 -14.93 -2.98
N LYS A 70 -5.07 -15.88 -3.09
CA LYS A 70 -4.75 -16.77 -1.97
C LYS A 70 -3.98 -16.06 -0.86
N TRP A 71 -3.18 -15.07 -1.20
CA TRP A 71 -2.21 -14.47 -0.29
C TRP A 71 -2.56 -13.05 0.15
N MET A 72 -3.44 -12.38 -0.59
CA MET A 72 -3.85 -11.00 -0.28
C MET A 72 -4.64 -10.93 1.03
N SER A 73 -4.66 -9.74 1.63
CA SER A 73 -5.62 -9.43 2.68
C SER A 73 -6.91 -8.99 2.00
N PRO A 74 -8.03 -9.69 2.21
CA PRO A 74 -9.30 -9.30 1.61
C PRO A 74 -9.94 -8.13 2.34
N ASP A 75 -10.82 -7.43 1.67
CA ASP A 75 -11.59 -6.31 2.23
C ASP A 75 -10.71 -5.35 3.04
N PRO A 76 -9.67 -4.76 2.42
CA PRO A 76 -8.76 -3.90 3.17
C PRO A 76 -9.45 -2.62 3.62
N HIS A 77 -8.99 -2.11 4.75
CA HIS A 77 -9.35 -0.74 5.13
C HIS A 77 -8.88 0.20 4.05
N SER A 78 -9.62 1.27 3.83
CA SER A 78 -9.23 2.31 2.89
C SER A 78 -9.40 3.66 3.54
N ALA A 79 -8.78 4.67 2.94
CA ALA A 79 -8.83 6.02 3.43
C ALA A 79 -9.26 6.96 2.32
N SER A 80 -9.73 8.14 2.67
CA SER A 80 -10.00 9.18 1.70
C SER A 80 -8.75 10.05 1.51
N PRO A 81 -8.62 10.73 0.37
CA PRO A 81 -7.49 11.63 0.14
C PRO A 81 -7.41 12.76 1.17
N ASP A 82 -8.51 13.11 1.79
CA ASP A 82 -8.57 14.21 2.75
C ASP A 82 -8.30 13.77 4.18
N MET A 83 -8.17 12.48 4.42
CA MET A 83 -7.84 11.97 5.75
C MET A 83 -6.46 12.49 6.17
N SER A 84 -6.33 12.82 7.47
CA SER A 84 -5.05 13.29 8.01
C SER A 84 -4.05 12.14 8.13
N ALA A 85 -2.76 12.48 8.08
CA ALA A 85 -1.69 11.51 8.28
C ALA A 85 -1.79 10.84 9.64
N GLU A 86 -2.16 11.60 10.66
CA GLU A 86 -2.30 11.09 12.03
C GLU A 86 -3.40 10.03 12.12
N GLU A 87 -4.53 10.30 11.51
CA GLU A 87 -5.66 9.35 11.50
C GLU A 87 -5.27 8.07 10.77
N ALA A 88 -4.60 8.19 9.63
CA ALA A 88 -4.13 7.05 8.87
C ALA A 88 -3.14 6.21 9.69
N ALA A 89 -2.21 6.87 10.39
CA ALA A 89 -1.25 6.18 11.24
C ALA A 89 -1.95 5.40 12.35
N GLN A 90 -2.98 5.98 12.96
CA GLN A 90 -3.75 5.30 13.98
C GLN A 90 -4.44 4.05 13.44
N ILE A 91 -5.04 4.14 12.26
CA ILE A 91 -5.69 3.00 11.62
C ILE A 91 -4.67 1.88 11.41
N MET A 92 -3.50 2.21 10.89
CA MET A 92 -2.45 1.21 10.65
C MET A 92 -1.96 0.58 11.95
N LEU A 93 -1.72 1.37 12.97
CA LEU A 93 -1.23 0.88 14.25
C LEU A 93 -2.25 -0.02 14.94
N LEU A 94 -3.52 0.39 14.96
CA LEU A 94 -4.58 -0.35 15.63
C LEU A 94 -4.85 -1.69 14.95
N ASN A 95 -4.65 -1.78 13.64
CA ASN A 95 -4.98 -2.97 12.86
C ASN A 95 -3.74 -3.80 12.48
N GLY A 96 -2.55 -3.30 12.76
CA GLY A 96 -1.32 -4.05 12.50
C GLY A 96 -0.90 -4.16 11.05
N PHE A 97 -1.35 -3.25 10.19
CA PHE A 97 -0.90 -3.24 8.80
C PHE A 97 -0.15 -1.94 8.49
N ARG A 98 0.60 -1.95 7.39
CA ARG A 98 1.54 -0.88 7.04
C ARG A 98 1.23 -0.19 5.72
N HIS A 99 0.16 -0.58 5.06
CA HIS A 99 -0.25 -0.02 3.77
C HIS A 99 -1.74 0.23 3.81
N LEU A 100 -2.16 1.36 3.25
CA LEU A 100 -3.55 1.76 3.27
C LEU A 100 -3.91 2.33 1.90
N PRO A 101 -4.81 1.68 1.16
CA PRO A 101 -5.29 2.24 -0.11
C PRO A 101 -6.04 3.53 0.14
N VAL A 102 -5.83 4.49 -0.74
CA VAL A 102 -6.51 5.78 -0.70
C VAL A 102 -7.51 5.79 -1.84
N VAL A 103 -8.79 5.94 -1.49
CA VAL A 103 -9.89 5.79 -2.44
C VAL A 103 -10.72 7.07 -2.44
N ASP A 104 -10.99 7.57 -3.64
CA ASP A 104 -11.87 8.70 -3.85
C ASP A 104 -13.09 8.18 -4.60
N GLY A 105 -14.22 8.06 -3.88
CA GLY A 105 -15.38 7.41 -4.45
C GLY A 105 -15.10 5.93 -4.69
N ARG A 106 -14.99 5.52 -5.95
CA ARG A 106 -14.65 4.14 -6.33
C ARG A 106 -13.28 4.02 -6.95
N VAL A 107 -12.54 5.11 -6.99
CA VAL A 107 -11.25 5.15 -7.67
C VAL A 107 -10.14 5.07 -6.63
N VAL A 108 -9.26 4.09 -6.78
CA VAL A 108 -8.04 4.02 -5.98
C VAL A 108 -7.07 5.02 -6.57
N CYS A 109 -6.82 6.10 -5.84
CA CYS A 109 -5.96 7.19 -6.33
C CYS A 109 -4.53 7.10 -5.79
N GLY A 110 -4.30 6.27 -4.80
CA GLY A 110 -2.96 6.10 -4.25
C GLY A 110 -2.93 5.03 -3.17
N VAL A 111 -1.73 4.80 -2.65
CA VAL A 111 -1.51 3.96 -1.47
C VAL A 111 -0.56 4.72 -0.56
N VAL A 112 -0.87 4.76 0.71
CA VAL A 112 0.04 5.33 1.70
C VAL A 112 0.60 4.19 2.55
N SER A 113 1.91 4.25 2.81
CA SER A 113 2.56 3.29 3.69
C SER A 113 2.96 3.99 4.98
N ILE A 114 3.23 3.19 6.02
CA ILE A 114 3.75 3.75 7.27
C ILE A 114 5.08 4.47 7.02
N ARG A 115 5.86 3.98 6.06
CA ARG A 115 7.11 4.62 5.65
C ARG A 115 6.86 6.00 5.07
N ASP A 116 5.81 6.17 4.25
CA ASP A 116 5.46 7.46 3.67
C ASP A 116 5.14 8.49 4.75
N LEU A 117 4.41 8.06 5.78
CA LEU A 117 4.07 8.93 6.90
C LEU A 117 5.32 9.31 7.70
N PHE A 118 6.23 8.36 7.90
CA PHE A 118 7.50 8.63 8.58
C PHE A 118 8.38 9.57 7.78
N ALA A 119 8.50 9.34 6.47
CA ALA A 119 9.32 10.17 5.61
C ALA A 119 8.84 11.62 5.62
N ALA A 120 7.52 11.82 5.59
CA ALA A 120 6.94 13.15 5.65
C ALA A 120 7.29 13.84 6.96
N LYS A 121 7.24 13.12 8.07
CA LYS A 121 7.57 13.66 9.39
C LYS A 121 9.03 14.05 9.50
N ILE A 122 9.92 13.24 8.91
CA ILE A 122 11.35 13.53 8.90
C ILE A 122 11.67 14.73 8.02
N ARG A 123 10.97 14.86 6.87
CA ARG A 123 11.16 15.99 5.96
C ARG A 123 10.66 17.31 6.52
N ARG A 124 9.89 17.24 7.58
CA ARG A 124 9.41 18.42 8.28
C ARG A 124 10.18 18.54 9.58
N PRO A 125 11.45 18.95 9.52
CA PRO A 125 12.25 19.06 10.73
C PRO A 125 11.64 20.06 11.68
N ALA A 126 11.91 19.89 12.97
CA ALA A 126 11.48 20.84 13.95
C ALA A 126 12.07 22.20 13.60
N ARG A 127 11.33 23.26 13.91
CA ARG A 127 11.81 24.61 13.70
C ARG A 127 13.12 24.81 14.43
N GLY A 128 14.07 25.43 13.77
CA GLY A 128 15.38 25.67 14.32
C GLY A 128 16.40 24.60 14.00
N LEU A 129 15.99 23.47 13.46
CA LEU A 129 16.94 22.53 12.92
C LEU A 129 17.41 23.04 11.56
N ALA A 130 18.69 22.97 11.33
CA ALA A 130 19.23 23.40 10.05
C ALA A 130 18.72 22.47 8.97
N GLU A 131 18.08 23.04 7.99
CA GLU A 131 17.80 22.31 6.78
C GLU A 131 19.13 22.05 6.09
N PRO A 132 19.45 20.81 5.78
CA PRO A 132 20.69 20.55 5.05
C PRO A 132 20.55 21.11 3.64
N GLY A 133 21.15 22.21 3.47
CA GLY A 133 21.25 22.89 2.19
C GLY A 133 19.97 23.38 1.58
#